data_bfce9e6ab4013acc7a617be3aaf6d3b9
#
_entry.id   bfce9e6ab4013acc7a617be3aaf6d3b9
#
_cell.length_a   1.000
_cell.length_b   1.000
_cell.length_c   1.000
_cell.angle_alpha   90.00
_cell.angle_beta   90.00
_cell.angle_gamma   90.00
#
_symmetry.space_group_name_H-M   'P 1'
#
loop_
_entity.id
_entity.type
_entity.pdbx_description
1 polymer ?
#
loop_
_entity_poly.entity_id
_entity_poly.type
_entity_poly.pdbx_seq_one_letter_code
_entity_poly.pdbx_strand_id
1 'polypeptide(L)'
;KYELSALTIGEPKFETPAFIQDKLKETSSLLRKYPSTIGEPFLRESMINFVKTRFNVSLQISQIVPTFGTREVLFNFPQFALFDKKEPVMAFTNPFYQIYEGAAIASRAEVIHIDLTKENNFKATLSDEELKKCDLVILNFPNNPTSASMGVEELGEWVKKALEFDFILVNDECYSEIYFDEATKPASLLEASI
;
A
#
# COMPACT_ATOMS: atom_id res chain seq x y z
N LYS A 1 41.26 7.90 -5.05
CA LYS A 1 39.88 8.04 -5.59
C LYS A 1 39.10 6.79 -5.18
N TYR A 2 38.05 6.94 -4.43
CA TYR A 2 37.14 5.84 -4.09
C TYR A 2 36.09 5.70 -5.19
N GLU A 3 35.74 4.46 -5.54
CA GLU A 3 34.61 4.18 -6.41
C GLU A 3 33.31 4.32 -5.58
N LEU A 4 32.41 5.18 -6.02
CA LEU A 4 31.17 5.46 -5.29
C LEU A 4 30.09 4.45 -5.68
N SER A 5 29.56 3.74 -4.69
CA SER A 5 28.33 2.95 -4.84
C SER A 5 27.13 3.79 -4.39
N ALA A 6 26.23 4.11 -5.31
CA ALA A 6 25.02 4.85 -5.00
C ALA A 6 23.95 3.91 -4.41
N LEU A 7 23.51 4.19 -3.18
CA LEU A 7 22.48 3.44 -2.46
C LEU A 7 21.28 4.34 -2.09
N THR A 8 21.12 5.47 -2.77
CA THR A 8 20.14 6.51 -2.42
C THR A 8 18.76 6.27 -3.01
N ILE A 9 18.67 5.56 -4.13
CA ILE A 9 17.41 5.25 -4.81
C ILE A 9 17.38 3.75 -5.07
N GLY A 10 16.35 3.09 -4.56
CA GLY A 10 16.04 1.69 -4.86
C GLY A 10 15.18 1.60 -6.11
N GLU A 11 15.79 1.25 -7.23
CA GLU A 11 15.07 0.98 -8.48
C GLU A 11 15.61 -0.29 -9.14
N PRO A 12 14.75 -1.06 -9.84
CA PRO A 12 15.20 -2.19 -10.64
C PRO A 12 16.16 -1.73 -11.73
N LYS A 13 17.32 -2.41 -11.86
CA LYS A 13 18.33 -2.09 -12.88
C LYS A 13 18.31 -3.07 -14.07
N PHE A 14 17.38 -4.01 -14.07
CA PHE A 14 17.19 -4.95 -15.16
C PHE A 14 16.34 -4.33 -16.26
N GLU A 15 16.61 -4.75 -17.50
CA GLU A 15 15.77 -4.31 -18.62
C GLU A 15 14.34 -4.82 -18.47
N THR A 16 13.38 -4.00 -18.88
CA THR A 16 11.98 -4.40 -18.94
C THR A 16 11.84 -5.57 -19.91
N PRO A 17 11.16 -6.66 -19.54
CA PRO A 17 10.97 -7.82 -20.41
C PRO A 17 10.41 -7.45 -21.79
N ALA A 18 10.94 -8.08 -22.85
CA ALA A 18 10.62 -7.74 -24.23
C ALA A 18 9.10 -7.80 -24.52
N PHE A 19 8.41 -8.79 -23.97
CA PHE A 19 6.95 -8.94 -24.18
C PHE A 19 6.14 -7.75 -23.67
N ILE A 20 6.59 -7.07 -22.61
CA ILE A 20 5.94 -5.83 -22.12
C ILE A 20 6.18 -4.68 -23.09
N GLN A 21 7.43 -4.54 -23.58
CA GLN A 21 7.79 -3.51 -24.55
C GLN A 21 7.04 -3.69 -25.87
N ASP A 22 6.92 -4.93 -26.34
CA ASP A 22 6.20 -5.24 -27.58
C ASP A 22 4.70 -4.98 -27.43
N LYS A 23 4.12 -5.33 -26.26
CA LYS A 23 2.72 -5.04 -25.98
C LYS A 23 2.43 -3.54 -25.97
N LEU A 24 3.33 -2.74 -25.40
CA LEU A 24 3.21 -1.28 -25.42
C LEU A 24 3.21 -0.73 -26.86
N LYS A 25 4.11 -1.24 -27.74
CA LYS A 25 4.15 -0.86 -29.15
C LYS A 25 2.86 -1.23 -29.88
N GLU A 26 2.37 -2.47 -29.71
CA GLU A 26 1.13 -2.95 -30.33
C GLU A 26 -0.09 -2.11 -29.94
N THR A 27 -0.16 -1.68 -28.68
CA THR A 27 -1.32 -0.99 -28.13
C THR A 27 -1.19 0.53 -28.16
N SER A 28 -0.11 1.08 -28.69
CA SER A 28 0.15 2.54 -28.74
C SER A 28 -0.97 3.34 -29.40
N SER A 29 -1.71 2.76 -30.35
CA SER A 29 -2.87 3.39 -30.98
C SER A 29 -4.02 3.71 -30.02
N LEU A 30 -4.07 3.07 -28.86
CA LEU A 30 -5.08 3.33 -27.80
C LEU A 30 -4.85 4.67 -27.10
N LEU A 31 -3.63 5.24 -27.17
CA LEU A 31 -3.30 6.57 -26.61
C LEU A 31 -4.14 7.72 -27.17
N ARG A 32 -4.82 7.52 -28.28
CA ARG A 32 -5.75 8.51 -28.88
C ARG A 32 -7.04 8.75 -28.10
N LYS A 33 -7.34 7.92 -27.10
CA LYS A 33 -8.59 7.99 -26.33
C LYS A 33 -8.30 8.21 -24.86
N TYR A 34 -9.16 8.95 -24.18
CA TYR A 34 -9.17 8.96 -22.72
C TYR A 34 -9.55 7.58 -22.18
N PRO A 35 -8.88 7.09 -21.16
CA PRO A 35 -9.28 5.87 -20.49
C PRO A 35 -10.58 6.07 -19.71
N SER A 36 -11.23 4.96 -19.38
CA SER A 36 -12.36 4.98 -18.45
C SER A 36 -11.91 5.46 -17.08
N THR A 37 -12.68 6.34 -16.43
CA THR A 37 -12.37 6.89 -15.10
C THR A 37 -12.23 5.82 -14.03
N ILE A 38 -13.02 4.74 -14.13
CA ILE A 38 -12.95 3.60 -13.20
C ILE A 38 -11.98 2.50 -13.66
N GLY A 39 -11.22 2.74 -14.72
CA GLY A 39 -10.34 1.76 -15.37
C GLY A 39 -11.07 0.89 -16.41
N GLU A 40 -10.33 0.48 -17.42
CA GLU A 40 -10.83 -0.39 -18.48
C GLU A 40 -11.20 -1.77 -17.90
N PRO A 41 -12.32 -2.39 -18.35
CA PRO A 41 -12.76 -3.67 -17.81
C PRO A 41 -11.68 -4.76 -17.84
N PHE A 42 -10.99 -4.91 -18.97
CA PHE A 42 -9.93 -5.92 -19.15
C PHE A 42 -8.77 -5.74 -18.14
N LEU A 43 -8.43 -4.50 -17.79
CA LEU A 43 -7.39 -4.21 -16.79
C LEU A 43 -7.86 -4.63 -15.39
N ARG A 44 -9.09 -4.27 -15.04
CA ARG A 44 -9.68 -4.62 -13.72
C ARG A 44 -9.84 -6.14 -13.56
N GLU A 45 -10.26 -6.83 -14.62
CA GLU A 45 -10.32 -8.29 -14.65
C GLU A 45 -8.94 -8.92 -14.48
N SER A 46 -7.91 -8.39 -15.13
CA SER A 46 -6.53 -8.84 -14.98
C SER A 46 -6.02 -8.64 -13.55
N MET A 47 -6.36 -7.51 -12.91
CA MET A 47 -6.02 -7.25 -11.50
C MET A 47 -6.73 -8.23 -10.56
N ILE A 48 -8.02 -8.52 -10.79
CA ILE A 48 -8.77 -9.53 -10.02
C ILE A 48 -8.11 -10.92 -10.15
N ASN A 49 -7.75 -11.30 -11.37
CA ASN A 49 -7.08 -12.57 -11.63
C ASN A 49 -5.70 -12.65 -10.95
N PHE A 50 -4.96 -11.55 -10.93
CA PHE A 50 -3.71 -11.46 -10.18
C PHE A 50 -3.94 -11.70 -8.69
N VAL A 51 -4.86 -10.95 -8.07
CA VAL A 51 -5.22 -11.09 -6.65
C VAL A 51 -5.67 -12.52 -6.33
N LYS A 52 -6.51 -13.10 -7.18
CA LYS A 52 -6.97 -14.49 -7.01
C LYS A 52 -5.83 -15.49 -7.07
N THR A 53 -4.94 -15.34 -8.04
CA THR A 53 -3.81 -16.28 -8.22
C THR A 53 -2.77 -16.13 -7.13
N ARG A 54 -2.45 -14.89 -6.76
CA ARG A 54 -1.36 -14.56 -5.84
C ARG A 54 -1.74 -14.77 -4.38
N PHE A 55 -2.93 -14.34 -3.99
CA PHE A 55 -3.40 -14.31 -2.61
C PHE A 55 -4.59 -15.22 -2.33
N ASN A 56 -5.10 -15.93 -3.34
CA ASN A 56 -6.30 -16.77 -3.26
C ASN A 56 -7.56 -16.02 -2.78
N VAL A 57 -7.62 -14.71 -2.95
CA VAL A 57 -8.75 -13.85 -2.59
C VAL A 57 -9.60 -13.57 -3.83
N SER A 58 -10.92 -13.71 -3.70
CA SER A 58 -11.86 -13.42 -4.78
C SER A 58 -12.47 -12.05 -4.59
N LEU A 59 -12.20 -11.13 -5.53
CA LEU A 59 -12.76 -9.78 -5.53
C LEU A 59 -13.81 -9.62 -6.62
N GLN A 60 -14.77 -8.74 -6.37
CA GLN A 60 -15.69 -8.25 -7.39
C GLN A 60 -15.08 -7.08 -8.16
N ILE A 61 -15.53 -6.87 -9.38
CA ILE A 61 -15.02 -5.79 -10.23
C ILE A 61 -15.23 -4.40 -9.59
N SER A 62 -16.25 -4.22 -8.76
CA SER A 62 -16.52 -2.99 -8.01
C SER A 62 -15.50 -2.70 -6.90
N GLN A 63 -14.70 -3.69 -6.50
CA GLN A 63 -13.69 -3.57 -5.43
C GLN A 63 -12.29 -3.24 -5.97
N ILE A 64 -12.14 -3.06 -7.27
CA ILE A 64 -10.86 -2.74 -7.92
C ILE A 64 -10.94 -1.40 -8.62
N VAL A 65 -10.00 -0.53 -8.28
CA VAL A 65 -9.81 0.78 -8.93
C VAL A 65 -8.36 0.92 -9.37
N PRO A 66 -8.05 0.85 -10.69
CA PRO A 66 -6.72 1.15 -11.20
C PRO A 66 -6.36 2.61 -10.95
N THR A 67 -5.12 2.86 -10.61
CA THR A 67 -4.57 4.20 -10.35
C THR A 67 -3.25 4.42 -11.08
N PHE A 68 -2.79 5.67 -11.15
CA PHE A 68 -1.50 6.03 -11.75
C PHE A 68 -0.32 5.83 -10.78
N GLY A 69 -0.34 4.68 -10.08
CA GLY A 69 0.63 4.32 -9.06
C GLY A 69 0.13 4.62 -7.64
N THR A 70 0.69 3.90 -6.66
CA THR A 70 0.26 3.97 -5.26
C THR A 70 0.47 5.35 -4.64
N ARG A 71 1.50 6.09 -5.07
CA ARG A 71 1.78 7.44 -4.56
C ARG A 71 0.59 8.39 -4.71
N GLU A 72 -0.12 8.34 -5.84
CA GLU A 72 -1.31 9.15 -6.07
C GLU A 72 -2.41 8.83 -5.07
N VAL A 73 -2.69 7.55 -4.88
CA VAL A 73 -3.72 7.07 -3.95
C VAL A 73 -3.35 7.44 -2.51
N LEU A 74 -2.13 7.19 -2.11
CA LEU A 74 -1.65 7.46 -0.74
C LEU A 74 -1.72 8.96 -0.39
N PHE A 75 -1.65 9.83 -1.39
CA PHE A 75 -1.84 11.27 -1.16
C PHE A 75 -3.31 11.69 -1.20
N ASN A 76 -4.09 11.21 -2.18
CA ASN A 76 -5.44 11.69 -2.41
C ASN A 76 -6.50 10.99 -1.55
N PHE A 77 -6.35 9.69 -1.29
CA PHE A 77 -7.34 8.92 -0.55
C PHE A 77 -7.58 9.43 0.89
N PRO A 78 -6.53 9.77 1.68
CA PRO A 78 -6.76 10.34 3.00
C PRO A 78 -7.57 11.63 2.97
N GLN A 79 -7.33 12.52 2.01
CA GLN A 79 -8.08 13.75 1.85
C GLN A 79 -9.57 13.51 1.58
N PHE A 80 -9.87 12.48 0.79
CA PHE A 80 -11.24 12.06 0.51
C PHE A 80 -11.87 11.37 1.74
N ALA A 81 -11.15 10.46 2.37
CA ALA A 81 -11.66 9.67 3.49
C ALA A 81 -11.92 10.49 4.76
N LEU A 82 -11.20 11.61 4.92
CA LEU A 82 -11.22 12.42 6.13
C LEU A 82 -11.87 13.81 5.94
N PHE A 83 -12.41 14.11 4.76
CA PHE A 83 -12.84 15.47 4.40
C PHE A 83 -13.94 16.05 5.29
N ASP A 84 -14.80 15.19 5.85
CA ASP A 84 -15.92 15.55 6.72
C ASP A 84 -15.57 15.52 8.22
N LYS A 85 -14.38 15.06 8.56
CA LYS A 85 -13.90 15.03 9.94
C LYS A 85 -13.44 16.43 10.37
N LYS A 86 -13.82 16.87 11.56
CA LYS A 86 -13.43 18.18 12.11
C LYS A 86 -11.98 18.21 12.58
N GLU A 87 -11.58 17.16 13.26
CA GLU A 87 -10.26 16.98 13.86
C GLU A 87 -9.74 15.58 13.48
N PRO A 88 -9.41 15.37 12.19
CA PRO A 88 -9.02 14.04 11.74
C PRO A 88 -7.68 13.60 12.35
N VAL A 89 -7.56 12.30 12.63
CA VAL A 89 -6.34 11.69 13.15
C VAL A 89 -5.89 10.58 12.22
N MET A 90 -4.65 10.67 11.75
CA MET A 90 -3.98 9.64 10.96
C MET A 90 -2.87 8.98 11.75
N ALA A 91 -2.79 7.65 11.72
CA ALA A 91 -1.61 6.95 12.17
C ALA A 91 -0.89 6.30 10.99
N PHE A 92 0.44 6.29 11.01
CA PHE A 92 1.25 5.57 10.03
C PHE A 92 2.60 5.14 10.60
N THR A 93 3.17 4.11 9.95
CA THR A 93 4.47 3.53 10.37
C THR A 93 5.59 4.54 10.30
N ASN A 94 6.49 4.52 11.29
CA ASN A 94 7.71 5.33 11.36
C ASN A 94 8.93 4.40 11.55
N PRO A 95 9.91 4.36 10.63
CA PRO A 95 10.09 5.24 9.45
C PRO A 95 8.94 5.16 8.44
N PHE A 96 8.69 6.24 7.72
CA PHE A 96 7.57 6.36 6.78
C PHE A 96 8.00 6.87 5.40
N TYR A 97 7.15 6.60 4.42
CA TYR A 97 7.26 7.25 3.12
C TYR A 97 6.66 8.66 3.22
N GLN A 98 7.44 9.68 2.84
CA GLN A 98 7.07 11.09 3.03
C GLN A 98 5.69 11.50 2.50
N ILE A 99 5.10 10.69 1.63
CA ILE A 99 3.77 10.98 1.08
C ILE A 99 2.67 10.87 2.15
N TYR A 100 2.86 10.04 3.19
CA TYR A 100 1.88 9.89 4.28
C TYR A 100 1.78 11.19 5.09
N GLU A 101 2.92 11.78 5.44
CA GLU A 101 2.95 13.08 6.12
C GLU A 101 2.37 14.18 5.23
N GLY A 102 2.70 14.19 3.93
CA GLY A 102 2.11 15.11 2.97
C GLY A 102 0.58 15.01 2.90
N ALA A 103 0.06 13.79 2.94
CA ALA A 103 -1.38 13.54 2.96
C ALA A 103 -2.02 13.98 4.28
N ALA A 104 -1.36 13.74 5.43
CA ALA A 104 -1.82 14.20 6.73
C ALA A 104 -1.93 15.73 6.79
N ILE A 105 -0.90 16.44 6.32
CA ILE A 105 -0.92 17.91 6.23
C ILE A 105 -2.07 18.39 5.33
N ALA A 106 -2.24 17.79 4.16
CA ALA A 106 -3.30 18.14 3.22
C ALA A 106 -4.71 17.88 3.78
N SER A 107 -4.85 16.84 4.60
CA SER A 107 -6.09 16.48 5.31
C SER A 107 -6.28 17.23 6.61
N ARG A 108 -5.31 18.05 7.06
CA ARG A 108 -5.26 18.71 8.37
C ARG A 108 -5.35 17.71 9.54
N ALA A 109 -4.85 16.50 9.35
CA ALA A 109 -4.90 15.46 10.35
C ALA A 109 -3.79 15.62 11.40
N GLU A 110 -4.13 15.35 12.66
CA GLU A 110 -3.15 15.06 13.69
C GLU A 110 -2.47 13.71 13.37
N VAL A 111 -1.17 13.61 13.65
CA VAL A 111 -0.40 12.41 13.31
C VAL A 111 -0.02 11.64 14.55
N ILE A 112 -0.29 10.34 14.54
CA ILE A 112 0.23 9.36 15.50
C ILE A 112 1.25 8.48 14.76
N HIS A 113 2.48 8.41 15.26
CA HIS A 113 3.51 7.55 14.70
C HIS A 113 3.46 6.14 15.28
N ILE A 114 3.51 5.14 14.39
CA ILE A 114 3.66 3.73 14.75
C ILE A 114 5.14 3.39 14.63
N ASP A 115 5.88 3.56 15.71
CA ASP A 115 7.33 3.41 15.71
C ASP A 115 7.77 1.95 15.51
N LEU A 116 8.49 1.72 14.40
CA LEU A 116 9.11 0.44 14.09
C LEU A 116 10.57 0.48 14.52
N THR A 117 10.87 -0.16 15.64
CA THR A 117 12.20 -0.15 16.24
C THR A 117 12.78 -1.56 16.37
N LYS A 118 14.09 -1.65 16.66
CA LYS A 118 14.72 -2.95 16.93
C LYS A 118 14.15 -3.63 18.18
N GLU A 119 13.77 -2.84 19.18
CA GLU A 119 13.24 -3.30 20.45
C GLU A 119 11.88 -4.00 20.28
N ASN A 120 11.06 -3.55 19.33
CA ASN A 120 9.78 -4.20 19.00
C ASN A 120 9.86 -5.12 17.77
N ASN A 121 11.08 -5.46 17.31
CA ASN A 121 11.31 -6.26 16.10
C ASN A 121 10.64 -5.66 14.87
N PHE A 122 10.59 -4.36 14.75
CA PHE A 122 9.92 -3.61 13.67
C PHE A 122 8.45 -3.97 13.48
N LYS A 123 7.76 -4.37 14.55
CA LYS A 123 6.32 -4.67 14.53
C LYS A 123 5.50 -3.41 14.76
N ALA A 124 4.44 -3.27 13.98
CA ALA A 124 3.47 -2.19 14.16
C ALA A 124 2.61 -2.46 15.39
N THR A 125 2.61 -1.52 16.34
CA THR A 125 1.79 -1.59 17.56
C THR A 125 1.30 -0.20 17.95
N LEU A 126 0.06 -0.10 18.39
CA LEU A 126 -0.54 1.05 19.07
C LEU A 126 -1.34 0.57 20.26
N SER A 127 -1.45 1.41 21.27
CA SER A 127 -2.35 1.17 22.40
C SER A 127 -3.81 1.37 21.98
N ASP A 128 -4.74 0.76 22.70
CA ASP A 128 -6.18 0.93 22.44
C ASP A 128 -6.63 2.39 22.60
N GLU A 129 -5.95 3.16 23.44
CA GLU A 129 -6.25 4.59 23.62
C GLU A 129 -5.82 5.43 22.41
N GLU A 130 -4.74 5.05 21.75
CA GLU A 130 -4.32 5.68 20.50
C GLU A 130 -5.22 5.26 19.35
N LEU A 131 -5.56 3.96 19.25
CA LEU A 131 -6.45 3.42 18.23
C LEU A 131 -7.84 4.08 18.24
N LYS A 132 -8.39 4.34 19.43
CA LYS A 132 -9.68 5.04 19.61
C LYS A 132 -9.69 6.46 19.03
N LYS A 133 -8.54 7.07 18.85
CA LYS A 133 -8.42 8.41 18.28
C LYS A 133 -8.30 8.38 16.76
N CYS A 134 -7.82 7.25 16.19
CA CYS A 134 -7.52 7.16 14.77
C CYS A 134 -8.79 7.14 13.92
N ASP A 135 -8.80 7.91 12.86
CA ASP A 135 -9.77 7.81 11.77
C ASP A 135 -9.23 7.01 10.59
N LEU A 136 -7.91 7.05 10.39
CA LEU A 136 -7.23 6.32 9.31
C LEU A 136 -5.85 5.86 9.77
N VAL A 137 -5.56 4.58 9.53
CA VAL A 137 -4.24 3.97 9.80
C VAL A 137 -3.63 3.50 8.49
N ILE A 138 -2.38 3.90 8.23
CA ILE A 138 -1.61 3.42 7.08
C ILE A 138 -0.46 2.56 7.59
N LEU A 139 -0.53 1.28 7.30
CA LEU A 139 0.58 0.35 7.42
C LEU A 139 1.38 0.33 6.12
N ASN A 140 2.65 -0.09 6.21
CA ASN A 140 3.47 -0.36 5.05
C ASN A 140 4.25 -1.65 5.28
N PHE A 141 3.72 -2.75 4.78
CA PHE A 141 4.35 -4.06 4.88
C PHE A 141 4.19 -4.84 3.57
N PRO A 142 5.32 -5.27 2.95
CA PRO A 142 6.72 -5.14 3.42
C PRO A 142 7.16 -3.68 3.56
N ASN A 143 7.86 -3.37 4.66
CA ASN A 143 8.15 -2.01 5.06
C ASN A 143 9.37 -1.40 4.34
N ASN A 144 9.21 -0.19 3.89
CA ASN A 144 10.32 0.66 3.49
C ASN A 144 10.69 1.62 4.65
N PRO A 145 11.94 1.62 5.19
CA PRO A 145 13.13 0.97 4.64
C PRO A 145 13.55 -0.32 5.36
N THR A 146 12.82 -0.78 6.38
CA THR A 146 13.28 -1.84 7.30
C THR A 146 13.22 -3.24 6.69
N SER A 147 12.49 -3.44 5.59
CA SER A 147 12.16 -4.74 4.99
C SER A 147 11.36 -5.67 5.92
N ALA A 148 10.87 -5.18 7.05
CA ALA A 148 10.02 -5.96 7.92
C ALA A 148 8.72 -6.35 7.20
N SER A 149 8.23 -7.55 7.49
CA SER A 149 6.97 -8.07 6.96
C SER A 149 6.07 -8.50 8.10
N MET A 150 4.76 -8.50 7.85
CA MET A 150 3.76 -9.04 8.75
C MET A 150 3.12 -10.28 8.12
N GLY A 151 2.85 -11.29 8.93
CA GLY A 151 2.10 -12.46 8.49
C GLY A 151 0.60 -12.21 8.45
N VAL A 152 -0.16 -13.15 7.84
CA VAL A 152 -1.62 -13.05 7.74
C VAL A 152 -2.29 -12.89 9.11
N GLU A 153 -1.80 -13.58 10.13
CA GLU A 153 -2.34 -13.49 11.50
C GLU A 153 -2.14 -12.09 12.09
N GLU A 154 -0.94 -11.51 11.93
CA GLU A 154 -0.63 -10.17 12.44
C GLU A 154 -1.45 -9.10 11.71
N LEU A 155 -1.61 -9.22 10.39
CA LEU A 155 -2.49 -8.35 9.61
C LEU A 155 -3.96 -8.51 10.01
N GLY A 156 -4.37 -9.75 10.34
CA GLY A 156 -5.72 -10.05 10.84
C GLY A 156 -6.04 -9.37 12.18
N GLU A 157 -5.06 -9.26 13.08
CA GLU A 157 -5.24 -8.49 14.32
C GLU A 157 -5.47 -7.00 14.03
N TRP A 158 -4.81 -6.44 13.02
CA TRP A 158 -5.07 -5.05 12.60
C TRP A 158 -6.46 -4.88 11.98
N VAL A 159 -6.94 -5.85 11.21
CA VAL A 159 -8.33 -5.84 10.70
C VAL A 159 -9.34 -5.86 11.84
N LYS A 160 -9.15 -6.72 12.85
CA LYS A 160 -10.01 -6.75 14.05
C LYS A 160 -10.04 -5.42 14.78
N LYS A 161 -8.86 -4.82 14.99
CA LYS A 161 -8.75 -3.49 15.61
C LYS A 161 -9.45 -2.41 14.79
N ALA A 162 -9.32 -2.45 13.46
CA ALA A 162 -10.00 -1.49 12.58
C ALA A 162 -11.53 -1.59 12.71
N LEU A 163 -12.05 -2.81 12.83
CA LEU A 163 -13.49 -3.04 13.05
C LEU A 163 -13.94 -2.65 14.46
N GLU A 164 -13.12 -2.91 15.48
CA GLU A 164 -13.42 -2.61 16.88
C GLU A 164 -13.42 -1.11 17.17
N PHE A 165 -12.43 -0.39 16.63
CA PHE A 165 -12.22 1.03 16.89
C PHE A 165 -12.75 1.96 15.79
N ASP A 166 -13.35 1.39 14.73
CA ASP A 166 -14.02 2.10 13.62
C ASP A 166 -13.10 3.08 12.87
N PHE A 167 -11.88 2.65 12.53
CA PHE A 167 -10.98 3.39 11.67
C PHE A 167 -10.77 2.72 10.31
N ILE A 168 -10.41 3.52 9.30
CA ILE A 168 -10.05 3.00 7.98
C ILE A 168 -8.61 2.44 8.04
N LEU A 169 -8.44 1.18 7.65
CA LEU A 169 -7.12 0.52 7.58
C LEU A 169 -6.65 0.44 6.14
N VAL A 170 -5.44 0.92 5.89
CA VAL A 170 -4.74 0.83 4.60
C VAL A 170 -3.41 0.12 4.82
N ASN A 171 -3.04 -0.82 3.94
CA ASN A 171 -1.67 -1.35 3.87
C ASN A 171 -1.07 -1.00 2.51
N ASP A 172 0.03 -0.26 2.52
CA ASP A 172 0.83 0.02 1.32
C ASP A 172 1.72 -1.19 1.03
N GLU A 173 1.34 -1.96 0.01
CA GLU A 173 1.96 -3.24 -0.35
C GLU A 173 2.83 -3.16 -1.62
N CYS A 174 3.39 -1.99 -1.91
CA CYS A 174 4.15 -1.79 -3.16
C CYS A 174 5.37 -2.71 -3.31
N TYR A 175 5.80 -3.39 -2.25
CA TYR A 175 6.91 -4.35 -2.24
C TYR A 175 6.48 -5.82 -2.10
N SER A 176 5.20 -6.13 -2.23
CA SER A 176 4.68 -7.51 -2.05
C SER A 176 5.28 -8.54 -3.00
N GLU A 177 5.72 -8.09 -4.18
CA GLU A 177 6.34 -8.98 -5.18
C GLU A 177 7.88 -8.92 -5.19
N ILE A 178 8.50 -8.28 -4.19
CA ILE A 178 9.95 -8.25 -4.02
C ILE A 178 10.34 -9.17 -2.86
N TYR A 179 10.61 -10.43 -3.18
CA TYR A 179 11.01 -11.48 -2.24
C TYR A 179 12.08 -12.37 -2.84
N PHE A 180 12.82 -13.09 -1.99
CA PHE A 180 13.92 -13.95 -2.43
C PHE A 180 13.54 -15.43 -2.50
N ASP A 181 12.49 -15.85 -1.79
CA ASP A 181 12.07 -17.23 -1.69
C ASP A 181 10.55 -17.32 -1.88
N GLU A 182 10.12 -18.21 -2.78
CA GLU A 182 8.72 -18.52 -3.05
C GLU A 182 7.95 -18.99 -1.80
N ALA A 183 8.66 -19.66 -0.87
CA ALA A 183 8.07 -20.14 0.38
C ALA A 183 7.84 -19.01 1.41
N THR A 184 8.46 -17.84 1.21
CA THR A 184 8.40 -16.69 2.13
C THR A 184 7.81 -15.46 1.47
N LYS A 185 6.89 -15.65 0.52
CA LYS A 185 6.18 -14.53 -0.10
C LYS A 185 5.47 -13.68 0.94
N PRO A 186 5.56 -12.35 0.82
CA PRO A 186 4.81 -11.46 1.71
C PRO A 186 3.31 -11.71 1.65
N ALA A 187 2.65 -11.63 2.80
CA ALA A 187 1.21 -11.67 2.90
C ALA A 187 0.58 -10.34 2.49
N SER A 188 -0.69 -10.38 2.10
CA SER A 188 -1.51 -9.20 1.84
C SER A 188 -2.54 -9.00 2.95
N LEU A 189 -2.90 -7.76 3.22
CA LEU A 189 -4.03 -7.43 4.08
C LEU A 189 -5.34 -8.05 3.58
N LEU A 190 -5.46 -8.28 2.26
CA LEU A 190 -6.60 -8.95 1.65
C LEU A 190 -6.76 -10.40 2.11
N GLU A 191 -5.66 -11.11 2.42
CA GLU A 191 -5.70 -12.49 2.93
C GLU A 191 -6.19 -12.55 4.38
N ALA A 192 -6.00 -11.46 5.12
CA ALA A 192 -6.44 -11.33 6.49
C ALA A 192 -7.92 -10.91 6.62
N SER A 193 -8.60 -10.62 5.51
CA SER A 193 -10.02 -10.30 5.51
C SER A 193 -10.82 -11.53 5.94
N ILE A 194 -11.62 -11.37 6.95
CA ILE A 194 -12.44 -12.40 7.61
C ILE A 194 -13.67 -12.72 6.76
#